data_1a9b2ce6f4b4253d76b2f45d74b423d2
#
_entry.id   1a9b2ce6f4b4253d76b2f45d74b423d2
#
_cell.length_a   1.000
_cell.length_b   1.000
_cell.length_c   1.000
_cell.angle_alpha   90.00
_cell.angle_beta   90.00
_cell.angle_gamma   90.00
#
_symmetry.space_group_name_H-M   'P 1'
#
loop_
_entity.id
_entity.type
_entity.pdbx_description
1 polymer ?
#
loop_
_entity_poly.entity_id
_entity_poly.type
_entity_poly.pdbx_seq_one_letter_code
_entity_poly.pdbx_strand_id
1 'polypeptide(L)'
;MHRRRFLQGAAGSGIAATLGGCVTAKTSSSQLPLSPASLPLSLPEMAPINAYPDRIISTNVCTRPFRATGPRIETETVGKKTLIHNYGHGGSGWSLSWGTAALAESLINADKQTPVAVVGCGAVGLTTAIQCQRAGYKVTIYAKEQPPYV
;
A
#
# COMPACT_ATOMS: atom_id res chain seq x y z
N MET A 1 -33.90 17.88 -6.79
CA MET A 1 -34.37 18.06 -8.19
C MET A 1 -33.63 17.09 -9.09
N HIS A 2 -34.32 16.07 -9.54
CA HIS A 2 -34.25 15.24 -10.75
C HIS A 2 -32.91 14.72 -11.28
N ARG A 3 -32.51 13.53 -10.80
CA ARG A 3 -31.53 12.62 -11.43
C ARG A 3 -32.17 11.41 -12.14
N ARG A 4 -33.40 11.53 -12.65
CA ARG A 4 -34.15 10.39 -13.25
C ARG A 4 -34.62 10.64 -14.67
N ARG A 5 -33.77 11.19 -15.57
CA ARG A 5 -34.14 11.32 -16.97
C ARG A 5 -32.99 11.09 -17.95
N PHE A 6 -32.31 9.91 -17.84
CA PHE A 6 -31.32 9.57 -18.87
C PHE A 6 -31.38 8.11 -19.36
N LEU A 7 -32.52 7.45 -19.19
CA LEU A 7 -32.68 6.09 -19.71
C LEU A 7 -34.06 5.94 -20.37
N GLN A 8 -34.33 6.75 -21.42
CA GLN A 8 -35.41 6.45 -22.37
C GLN A 8 -35.06 7.07 -23.72
N GLY A 9 -34.78 6.19 -24.68
CA GLY A 9 -34.73 6.54 -26.08
C GLY A 9 -33.61 5.88 -26.87
N ALA A 10 -33.84 4.68 -27.37
CA ALA A 10 -33.59 4.28 -28.75
C ALA A 10 -33.91 2.80 -28.94
N ALA A 11 -35.17 2.55 -29.29
CA ALA A 11 -35.54 1.35 -30.04
C ALA A 11 -35.34 1.67 -31.52
N GLY A 12 -34.55 0.88 -32.21
CA GLY A 12 -34.32 1.02 -33.65
C GLY A 12 -33.80 -0.29 -34.21
N SER A 13 -34.67 -0.97 -34.92
CA SER A 13 -34.53 -2.25 -35.61
C SER A 13 -33.36 -2.31 -36.59
N GLY A 14 -32.66 -3.45 -36.63
CA GLY A 14 -31.71 -3.78 -37.67
C GLY A 14 -31.30 -5.26 -37.61
N ILE A 15 -32.02 -6.09 -38.35
CA ILE A 15 -31.72 -7.49 -38.62
C ILE A 15 -30.50 -7.55 -39.55
N ALA A 16 -29.44 -8.23 -39.15
CA ALA A 16 -28.48 -8.84 -40.07
C ALA A 16 -27.85 -10.06 -39.43
N ALA A 17 -28.24 -11.21 -39.94
CA ALA A 17 -27.61 -12.49 -39.67
C ALA A 17 -26.28 -12.56 -40.41
N THR A 18 -25.20 -13.00 -39.75
CA THR A 18 -24.11 -13.79 -40.35
C THR A 18 -23.33 -14.55 -39.26
N LEU A 19 -23.47 -15.85 -39.33
CA LEU A 19 -22.41 -16.87 -39.28
C LEU A 19 -21.32 -16.81 -38.21
N GLY A 20 -21.45 -17.62 -37.21
CA GLY A 20 -20.60 -18.75 -36.88
C GLY A 20 -19.09 -18.50 -36.79
N GLY A 21 -18.61 -18.40 -35.62
CA GLY A 21 -17.22 -18.50 -35.27
C GLY A 21 -17.06 -18.66 -33.78
N CYS A 22 -17.47 -19.78 -33.21
CA CYS A 22 -17.02 -20.16 -31.88
C CYS A 22 -15.53 -20.44 -31.91
N VAL A 23 -14.73 -19.40 -31.75
CA VAL A 23 -13.34 -19.56 -31.33
C VAL A 23 -13.38 -19.91 -29.87
N THR A 24 -13.40 -21.19 -29.56
CA THR A 24 -13.06 -21.68 -28.21
C THR A 24 -11.59 -21.41 -28.00
N ALA A 25 -11.28 -20.23 -27.45
CA ALA A 25 -9.99 -19.98 -26.85
C ALA A 25 -9.86 -20.99 -25.69
N LYS A 26 -9.12 -22.06 -25.93
CA LYS A 26 -8.61 -22.89 -24.84
C LYS A 26 -7.68 -22.00 -24.03
N THR A 27 -8.24 -21.38 -23.01
CA THR A 27 -7.46 -20.79 -21.92
C THR A 27 -6.79 -21.95 -21.22
N SER A 28 -5.56 -22.25 -21.61
CA SER A 28 -4.69 -23.13 -20.89
C SER A 28 -4.35 -22.42 -19.58
N SER A 29 -5.24 -22.56 -18.61
CA SER A 29 -4.91 -22.22 -17.23
C SER A 29 -3.91 -23.28 -16.76
N SER A 30 -2.65 -23.01 -16.89
CA SER A 30 -1.59 -23.66 -16.13
C SER A 30 -1.81 -23.26 -14.65
N GLN A 31 -2.80 -23.84 -14.03
CA GLN A 31 -2.85 -23.91 -12.58
C GLN A 31 -1.61 -24.71 -12.17
N LEU A 32 -0.58 -23.99 -11.74
CA LEU A 32 0.43 -24.59 -10.89
C LEU A 32 -0.34 -25.26 -9.74
N PRO A 33 -0.14 -26.56 -9.50
CA PRO A 33 -0.71 -27.20 -8.36
C PRO A 33 -0.05 -26.59 -7.12
N LEU A 34 -0.65 -25.54 -6.56
CA LEU A 34 -0.44 -25.20 -5.18
C LEU A 34 -1.04 -26.35 -4.38
N SER A 35 -0.30 -27.46 -4.31
CA SER A 35 -0.51 -28.43 -3.26
C SER A 35 -0.37 -27.64 -1.97
N PRO A 36 -1.41 -27.51 -1.14
CA PRO A 36 -1.21 -27.03 0.20
C PRO A 36 -0.35 -28.10 0.86
N ALA A 37 0.96 -27.91 0.85
CA ALA A 37 1.79 -28.59 1.81
C ALA A 37 1.18 -28.19 3.15
N SER A 38 0.37 -29.07 3.70
CA SER A 38 -0.17 -28.97 5.03
C SER A 38 1.02 -29.03 5.99
N LEU A 39 1.68 -27.89 6.15
CA LEU A 39 2.48 -27.69 7.34
C LEU A 39 1.51 -27.88 8.49
N PRO A 40 1.74 -28.81 9.41
CA PRO A 40 0.98 -28.89 10.63
C PRO A 40 1.35 -27.64 11.43
N LEU A 41 0.74 -26.52 11.09
CA LEU A 41 0.75 -25.34 11.94
C LEU A 41 -0.19 -25.68 13.09
N SER A 42 0.32 -26.42 14.07
CA SER A 42 -0.31 -26.46 15.38
C SER A 42 -0.12 -25.07 15.97
N LEU A 43 -1.07 -24.19 15.66
CA LEU A 43 -1.12 -22.88 16.33
C LEU A 43 -1.23 -23.17 17.83
N PRO A 44 -0.38 -22.55 18.66
CA PRO A 44 -0.54 -22.68 20.09
C PRO A 44 -1.95 -22.22 20.47
N GLU A 45 -2.60 -22.94 21.37
CA GLU A 45 -3.88 -22.55 21.91
C GLU A 45 -3.75 -21.16 22.52
N MET A 46 -4.37 -20.16 21.89
CA MET A 46 -4.31 -18.79 22.37
C MET A 46 -5.25 -18.62 23.54
N ALA A 47 -4.76 -18.11 24.65
CA ALA A 47 -5.58 -17.77 25.80
C ALA A 47 -6.70 -16.79 25.39
N PRO A 48 -7.91 -16.92 25.96
CA PRO A 48 -9.02 -15.99 25.68
C PRO A 48 -8.61 -14.53 25.96
N ILE A 49 -9.04 -13.65 25.06
CA ILE A 49 -8.78 -12.22 25.24
C ILE A 49 -9.65 -11.70 26.37
N ASN A 50 -9.01 -11.31 27.48
CA ASN A 50 -9.66 -10.73 28.65
C ASN A 50 -9.69 -9.19 28.55
N ALA A 51 -10.54 -8.63 27.69
CA ALA A 51 -10.69 -7.20 27.48
C ALA A 51 -11.75 -6.59 28.40
N TYR A 52 -11.47 -6.53 29.69
CA TYR A 52 -12.34 -5.92 30.69
C TYR A 52 -11.98 -4.44 30.92
N PRO A 53 -12.94 -3.57 31.28
CA PRO A 53 -12.69 -2.13 31.53
C PRO A 53 -11.66 -1.86 32.62
N ASP A 54 -11.58 -2.69 33.67
CA ASP A 54 -10.60 -2.60 34.76
C ASP A 54 -9.16 -2.91 34.33
N ARG A 55 -8.98 -3.39 33.11
CA ARG A 55 -7.66 -3.69 32.52
C ARG A 55 -7.15 -2.61 31.55
N ILE A 56 -7.87 -1.50 31.44
CA ILE A 56 -7.44 -0.35 30.63
C ILE A 56 -6.29 0.34 31.36
N ILE A 57 -5.08 0.25 30.81
CA ILE A 57 -3.87 0.89 31.36
C ILE A 57 -3.89 2.40 31.02
N SER A 58 -4.20 2.73 29.77
CA SER A 58 -4.31 4.12 29.32
C SER A 58 -5.18 4.24 28.07
N THR A 59 -5.76 5.44 27.90
CA THR A 59 -6.48 5.79 26.68
C THR A 59 -5.77 6.95 26.01
N ASN A 60 -5.26 6.73 24.80
CA ASN A 60 -4.56 7.74 24.04
C ASN A 60 -5.37 8.14 22.82
N VAL A 61 -5.43 9.45 22.54
CA VAL A 61 -6.08 10.02 21.36
C VAL A 61 -5.00 10.61 20.47
N CYS A 62 -5.00 10.24 19.20
CA CYS A 62 -4.08 10.77 18.22
C CYS A 62 -4.81 11.20 16.93
N THR A 63 -4.19 12.12 16.20
CA THR A 63 -4.69 12.54 14.89
C THR A 63 -4.23 11.55 13.82
N ARG A 64 -5.17 11.01 13.04
CA ARG A 64 -4.84 10.15 11.90
C ARG A 64 -4.40 11.00 10.71
N PRO A 65 -3.27 10.71 10.06
CA PRO A 65 -2.83 11.40 8.85
C PRO A 65 -3.63 10.90 7.63
N PHE A 66 -4.92 11.18 7.63
CA PHE A 66 -5.85 10.70 6.61
C PHE A 66 -5.81 11.58 5.37
N ARG A 67 -5.82 10.94 4.19
CA ARG A 67 -6.02 11.55 2.89
C ARG A 67 -7.17 10.86 2.16
N ALA A 68 -8.13 11.62 1.66
CA ALA A 68 -9.29 11.07 0.94
C ALA A 68 -8.89 10.33 -0.36
N THR A 69 -7.77 10.72 -0.96
CA THR A 69 -7.20 10.09 -2.16
C THR A 69 -6.29 8.89 -1.88
N GLY A 70 -6.18 8.49 -0.61
CA GLY A 70 -5.26 7.43 -0.18
C GLY A 70 -3.82 7.91 0.07
N PRO A 71 -2.90 6.99 0.38
CA PRO A 71 -1.48 7.29 0.56
C PRO A 71 -0.88 7.97 -0.67
N ARG A 72 0.01 8.94 -0.45
CA ARG A 72 0.77 9.58 -1.52
C ARG A 72 2.10 8.86 -1.68
N ILE A 73 2.28 8.15 -2.79
CA ILE A 73 3.54 7.45 -3.14
C ILE A 73 3.87 7.87 -4.57
N GLU A 74 4.60 8.95 -4.72
CA GLU A 74 4.92 9.54 -6.02
C GLU A 74 6.16 10.40 -5.96
N THR A 75 6.74 10.73 -7.12
CA THR A 75 7.89 11.61 -7.25
C THR A 75 7.48 13.03 -7.57
N GLU A 76 8.23 13.99 -7.04
CA GLU A 76 8.14 15.39 -7.36
C GLU A 76 9.56 15.96 -7.56
N THR A 77 9.72 16.84 -8.53
CA THR A 77 11.01 17.53 -8.75
C THR A 77 10.99 18.90 -8.06
N VAL A 78 11.92 19.10 -7.12
CA VAL A 78 12.08 20.38 -6.40
C VAL A 78 13.46 20.93 -6.69
N GLY A 79 13.53 21.89 -7.60
CA GLY A 79 14.80 22.42 -8.10
C GLY A 79 15.63 21.33 -8.78
N LYS A 80 16.80 21.02 -8.24
CA LYS A 80 17.70 19.95 -8.73
C LYS A 80 17.55 18.63 -7.96
N LYS A 81 16.57 18.53 -7.08
CA LYS A 81 16.38 17.36 -6.21
C LYS A 81 15.11 16.62 -6.59
N THR A 82 15.13 15.30 -6.44
CA THR A 82 13.95 14.46 -6.51
C THR A 82 13.41 14.26 -5.09
N LEU A 83 12.15 14.58 -4.90
CA LEU A 83 11.41 14.32 -3.67
C LEU A 83 10.48 13.13 -3.93
N ILE A 84 10.56 12.11 -3.09
CA ILE A 84 9.67 10.95 -3.12
C ILE A 84 8.75 11.05 -1.91
N HIS A 85 7.46 11.16 -2.17
CA HIS A 85 6.44 11.19 -1.15
C HIS A 85 6.10 9.76 -0.71
N ASN A 86 5.97 9.53 0.60
CA ASN A 86 5.48 8.29 1.17
C ASN A 86 4.77 8.58 2.49
N TYR A 87 3.51 9.05 2.40
CA TYR A 87 2.74 9.49 3.57
C TYR A 87 1.22 9.43 3.34
N GLY A 88 0.45 9.72 4.40
CA GLY A 88 -1.00 9.82 4.32
C GLY A 88 -1.74 8.49 4.45
N HIS A 89 -1.19 7.55 5.21
CA HIS A 89 -1.71 6.18 5.37
C HIS A 89 -2.96 6.07 6.26
N GLY A 90 -3.46 7.18 6.82
CA GLY A 90 -4.73 7.22 7.56
C GLY A 90 -4.81 6.34 8.81
N GLY A 91 -3.68 6.00 9.42
CA GLY A 91 -3.58 5.09 10.55
C GLY A 91 -3.12 3.67 10.19
N SER A 92 -3.03 3.33 8.89
CA SER A 92 -2.55 2.02 8.41
C SER A 92 -1.02 1.98 8.21
N GLY A 93 -0.28 2.94 8.79
CA GLY A 93 1.17 3.04 8.61
C GLY A 93 1.92 1.76 9.02
N TRP A 94 1.51 1.10 10.09
CA TRP A 94 2.12 -0.14 10.55
C TRP A 94 1.96 -1.29 9.57
N SER A 95 0.75 -1.51 9.07
CA SER A 95 0.45 -2.62 8.14
C SER A 95 0.96 -2.37 6.72
N LEU A 96 1.00 -1.13 6.27
CA LEU A 96 1.40 -0.77 4.90
C LEU A 96 2.86 -0.35 4.76
N SER A 97 3.57 -0.11 5.87
CA SER A 97 4.90 0.52 5.87
C SER A 97 5.92 -0.19 4.97
N TRP A 98 6.04 -1.49 5.03
CA TRP A 98 7.00 -2.24 4.22
C TRP A 98 6.66 -2.23 2.74
N GLY A 99 5.37 -2.41 2.39
CA GLY A 99 4.93 -2.38 0.99
C GLY A 99 5.12 -1.00 0.36
N THR A 100 4.71 0.05 1.06
CA THR A 100 4.88 1.42 0.57
C THR A 100 6.34 1.89 0.58
N ALA A 101 7.17 1.38 1.50
CA ALA A 101 8.60 1.62 1.49
C ALA A 101 9.29 0.99 0.26
N ALA A 102 8.91 -0.23 -0.13
CA ALA A 102 9.42 -0.87 -1.34
C ALA A 102 9.00 -0.10 -2.61
N LEU A 103 7.75 0.38 -2.66
CA LEU A 103 7.30 1.23 -3.76
C LEU A 103 8.07 2.56 -3.80
N ALA A 104 8.27 3.21 -2.65
CA ALA A 104 9.04 4.46 -2.60
C ALA A 104 10.50 4.25 -3.02
N GLU A 105 11.14 3.15 -2.61
CA GLU A 105 12.50 2.80 -3.03
C GLU A 105 12.57 2.58 -4.54
N SER A 106 11.61 1.88 -5.14
CA SER A 106 11.58 1.63 -6.58
C SER A 106 11.44 2.90 -7.44
N LEU A 107 10.97 3.99 -6.85
CA LEU A 107 10.89 5.30 -7.50
C LEU A 107 12.23 6.08 -7.49
N ILE A 108 13.24 5.59 -6.78
CA ILE A 108 14.55 6.24 -6.75
C ILE A 108 15.29 5.95 -8.07
N ASN A 109 15.32 6.97 -8.93
CA ASN A 109 16.08 6.91 -10.17
C ASN A 109 17.42 7.65 -10.02
N ALA A 110 18.31 7.09 -9.20
CA ALA A 110 19.62 7.70 -8.91
C ALA A 110 20.69 6.61 -8.70
N ASP A 111 21.95 7.00 -8.89
CA ASP A 111 23.09 6.14 -8.55
C ASP A 111 23.07 5.80 -7.05
N LYS A 112 23.48 4.57 -6.70
CA LYS A 112 23.59 4.11 -5.31
C LYS A 112 24.57 4.93 -4.46
N GLN A 113 25.48 5.65 -5.09
CA GLN A 113 26.37 6.62 -4.43
C GLN A 113 25.65 7.92 -4.02
N THR A 114 24.46 8.20 -4.59
CA THR A 114 23.67 9.36 -4.23
C THR A 114 23.09 9.19 -2.83
N PRO A 115 23.36 10.13 -1.90
CA PRO A 115 22.83 10.03 -0.55
C PRO A 115 21.30 10.24 -0.55
N VAL A 116 20.60 9.42 0.22
CA VAL A 116 19.15 9.49 0.41
C VAL A 116 18.86 10.08 1.79
N ALA A 117 18.08 11.16 1.82
CA ALA A 117 17.56 11.76 3.04
C ALA A 117 16.12 11.26 3.27
N VAL A 118 15.87 10.65 4.41
CA VAL A 118 14.52 10.26 4.84
C VAL A 118 14.05 11.24 5.91
N VAL A 119 12.92 11.89 5.66
CA VAL A 119 12.34 12.86 6.59
C VAL A 119 11.22 12.20 7.38
N GLY A 120 11.42 12.07 8.69
CA GLY A 120 10.56 11.38 9.63
C GLY A 120 11.11 10.02 10.06
N CYS A 121 10.85 9.63 11.33
CA CYS A 121 11.27 8.35 11.92
C CYS A 121 10.12 7.55 12.53
N GLY A 122 8.89 7.79 12.10
CA GLY A 122 7.76 6.89 12.36
C GLY A 122 7.87 5.58 11.57
N ALA A 123 6.90 4.68 11.73
CA ALA A 123 6.92 3.35 11.10
C ALA A 123 7.23 3.39 9.60
N VAL A 124 6.60 4.29 8.84
CA VAL A 124 6.82 4.44 7.39
C VAL A 124 8.22 4.98 7.07
N GLY A 125 8.70 5.98 7.82
CA GLY A 125 10.04 6.55 7.61
C GLY A 125 11.15 5.55 7.91
N LEU A 126 11.05 4.84 9.02
CA LEU A 126 12.03 3.82 9.41
C LEU A 126 12.09 2.66 8.42
N THR A 127 10.95 2.13 7.99
CA THR A 127 10.91 1.05 7.00
C THR A 127 11.44 1.51 5.64
N THR A 128 11.14 2.76 5.22
CA THR A 128 11.69 3.34 3.99
C THR A 128 13.22 3.48 4.09
N ALA A 129 13.74 3.95 5.23
CA ALA A 129 15.18 4.06 5.45
C ALA A 129 15.88 2.70 5.36
N ILE A 130 15.33 1.68 6.02
CA ILE A 130 15.86 0.31 5.99
C ILE A 130 15.81 -0.26 4.56
N GLN A 131 14.72 -0.04 3.84
CA GLN A 131 14.56 -0.52 2.47
C GLN A 131 15.61 0.10 1.53
N CYS A 132 15.78 1.42 1.60
CA CYS A 132 16.82 2.12 0.85
C CYS A 132 18.25 1.64 1.23
N GLN A 133 18.51 1.43 2.53
CA GLN A 133 19.80 0.91 2.99
C GLN A 133 20.07 -0.50 2.46
N ARG A 134 19.07 -1.39 2.48
CA ARG A 134 19.15 -2.74 1.91
C ARG A 134 19.39 -2.72 0.40
N ALA A 135 18.85 -1.73 -0.29
CA ALA A 135 19.09 -1.49 -1.71
C ALA A 135 20.47 -0.88 -2.01
N GLY A 136 21.29 -0.60 -1.00
CA GLY A 136 22.67 -0.13 -1.13
C GLY A 136 22.84 1.39 -1.13
N TYR A 137 21.79 2.17 -0.81
CA TYR A 137 21.93 3.62 -0.67
C TYR A 137 22.54 4.02 0.67
N LYS A 138 23.29 5.13 0.68
CA LYS A 138 23.70 5.79 1.93
C LYS A 138 22.53 6.62 2.44
N VAL A 139 21.95 6.22 3.58
CA VAL A 139 20.73 6.82 4.12
C VAL A 139 21.02 7.66 5.36
N THR A 140 20.40 8.83 5.43
CA THR A 140 20.36 9.68 6.63
C THR A 140 18.91 9.99 6.98
N ILE A 141 18.52 9.77 8.23
CA ILE A 141 17.18 10.09 8.73
C ILE A 141 17.21 11.48 9.40
N TYR A 142 16.25 12.31 9.05
CA TYR A 142 16.00 13.60 9.68
C TYR A 142 14.65 13.57 10.38
N ALA A 143 14.61 13.75 11.69
CA ALA A 143 13.39 13.72 12.48
C ALA A 143 13.42 14.77 13.58
N LYS A 144 12.26 15.25 13.98
CA LYS A 144 12.11 16.16 15.11
C LYS A 144 12.42 15.45 16.42
N GLU A 145 11.92 14.22 16.54
CA GLU A 145 12.09 13.35 17.70
C GLU A 145 12.51 11.96 17.22
N GLN A 146 13.19 11.20 18.06
CA GLN A 146 13.62 9.84 17.75
C GLN A 146 12.95 8.84 18.69
N PRO A 147 12.80 7.56 18.30
CA PRO A 147 12.33 6.53 19.22
C PRO A 147 13.13 6.53 20.53
N PRO A 148 12.51 6.32 21.69
CA PRO A 148 11.12 5.89 21.88
C PRO A 148 10.08 7.02 21.99
N TYR A 149 10.45 8.26 21.68
CA TYR A 149 9.62 9.46 21.91
C TYR A 149 8.76 9.86 20.68
N VAL A 150 8.59 8.98 19.71
CA VAL A 150 7.77 9.15 18.50
C VAL A 150 6.62 8.19 18.42
#